data_f7c4644218131e3ae6cb6af799f566c7
#
_entry.id   f7c4644218131e3ae6cb6af799f566c7
#
_cell.length_a   1.000
_cell.length_b   1.000
_cell.length_c   1.000
_cell.angle_alpha   90.00
_cell.angle_beta   90.00
_cell.angle_gamma   90.00
#
_symmetry.space_group_name_H-M   'P 1'
#
loop_
_entity.id
_entity.type
_entity.pdbx_description
1 polymer ?
#
loop_
_entity_poly.entity_id
_entity_poly.type
_entity_poly.pdbx_seq_one_letter_code
_entity_poly.pdbx_strand_id
1 'polypeptide(L)'
;KEVLGWADENDIKTILSEGEYSLKALGTSGTDNITGYKMDIPEKGKTLYLEYRNFEDNGNKYDSQYKQMFKINGNRVDKIPLKSGLVCYLIDSDTKFPSNMYFSSPKWNYEVLGGQYNTKADAALGIGEDIWIYGDIYISVNSIENNILTFEIKGGIPEHIHSGGVATCISRAVCEVCHEEYGELNKDNHKLQHVEAKAATVTQEGNIEYYYCSLCLK
;
A
#
# COMPACT_ATOMS: atom_id res chain seq x y z
N LYS A 1 -7.33 1.05 -7.15
CA LYS A 1 -8.39 1.20 -6.11
C LYS A 1 -8.25 2.53 -5.38
N GLU A 2 -7.07 2.91 -4.91
CA GLU A 2 -6.77 4.24 -4.32
C GLU A 2 -7.26 5.37 -5.22
N VAL A 3 -6.83 5.37 -6.49
CA VAL A 3 -7.15 6.42 -7.47
C VAL A 3 -8.66 6.51 -7.77
N LEU A 4 -9.40 5.42 -7.59
CA LEU A 4 -10.85 5.36 -7.80
C LEU A 4 -11.66 5.56 -6.50
N GLY A 5 -10.99 5.75 -5.36
CA GLY A 5 -11.64 5.90 -4.05
C GLY A 5 -12.34 4.61 -3.56
N TRP A 6 -11.93 3.44 -4.07
CA TRP A 6 -12.50 2.14 -3.66
C TRP A 6 -11.76 1.50 -2.50
N ALA A 7 -10.59 2.00 -2.16
CA ALA A 7 -9.83 1.62 -0.97
C ALA A 7 -9.35 2.90 -0.29
N ASP A 8 -9.39 2.91 1.02
CA ASP A 8 -8.73 3.92 1.82
C ASP A 8 -7.22 3.78 1.64
N GLU A 9 -6.48 4.87 1.65
CA GLU A 9 -5.01 4.85 1.60
C GLU A 9 -4.39 4.07 2.77
N ASN A 10 -5.13 3.93 3.88
CA ASN A 10 -4.75 3.09 5.01
C ASN A 10 -4.93 1.59 4.77
N ASP A 11 -5.73 1.19 3.77
CA ASP A 11 -6.00 -0.21 3.43
C ASP A 11 -4.91 -0.82 2.52
N ILE A 12 -4.10 0.02 1.87
CA ILE A 12 -3.01 -0.40 0.97
C ILE A 12 -1.69 0.10 1.53
N LYS A 13 -0.81 -0.82 1.90
CA LYS A 13 0.52 -0.50 2.43
C LYS A 13 1.61 -0.69 1.39
N THR A 14 2.69 0.07 1.54
CA THR A 14 3.89 -0.08 0.71
C THR A 14 4.81 -1.14 1.29
N ILE A 15 5.28 -2.06 0.45
CA ILE A 15 6.34 -3.01 0.79
C ILE A 15 7.68 -2.29 0.62
N LEU A 16 8.48 -2.25 1.67
CA LEU A 16 9.77 -1.55 1.71
C LEU A 16 10.95 -2.48 2.06
N SER A 17 10.68 -3.73 2.40
CA SER A 17 11.70 -4.71 2.78
C SER A 17 11.26 -6.12 2.42
N GLU A 18 12.21 -7.06 2.40
CA GLU A 18 11.91 -8.48 2.41
C GLU A 18 11.20 -8.87 3.70
N GLY A 19 10.42 -9.94 3.66
CA GLY A 19 9.76 -10.46 4.85
C GLY A 19 8.41 -11.10 4.58
N GLU A 20 7.72 -11.42 5.67
CA GLU A 20 6.39 -12.00 5.67
C GLU A 20 5.33 -10.91 5.88
N TYR A 21 4.28 -11.00 5.09
CA TYR A 21 3.17 -10.04 5.03
C TYR A 21 1.83 -10.78 5.07
N SER A 22 0.81 -10.10 5.58
CA SER A 22 -0.54 -10.67 5.66
C SER A 22 -1.58 -9.76 5.02
N LEU A 23 -2.50 -10.37 4.27
CA LEU A 23 -3.61 -9.71 3.60
C LEU A 23 -4.93 -10.31 4.05
N LYS A 24 -5.92 -9.48 4.31
CA LYS A 24 -7.31 -9.94 4.35
C LYS A 24 -7.93 -10.00 2.96
N ALA A 25 -8.88 -10.91 2.80
CA ALA A 25 -9.61 -11.03 1.55
C ALA A 25 -10.31 -9.71 1.20
N LEU A 26 -10.21 -9.29 -0.05
CA LEU A 26 -10.86 -8.09 -0.54
C LEU A 26 -12.37 -8.16 -0.31
N GLY A 27 -12.93 -7.10 0.29
CA GLY A 27 -14.37 -7.01 0.57
C GLY A 27 -14.80 -7.57 1.92
N THR A 28 -13.87 -8.01 2.78
CA THR A 28 -14.18 -8.30 4.18
C THR A 28 -14.30 -7.00 4.97
N SER A 29 -15.33 -6.90 5.81
CA SER A 29 -15.55 -5.71 6.66
C SER A 29 -14.65 -5.73 7.89
N GLY A 30 -14.15 -4.55 8.32
CA GLY A 30 -13.37 -4.38 9.54
C GLY A 30 -12.42 -3.19 9.44
N THR A 31 -12.12 -2.55 10.56
CA THR A 31 -11.37 -1.28 10.62
C THR A 31 -9.84 -1.41 10.62
N ASP A 32 -9.28 -2.63 10.76
CA ASP A 32 -7.83 -2.84 10.90
C ASP A 32 -7.26 -3.78 9.83
N ASN A 33 -7.75 -3.67 8.61
CA ASN A 33 -7.51 -4.69 7.61
C ASN A 33 -6.72 -4.17 6.43
N ILE A 34 -5.47 -4.58 6.32
CA ILE A 34 -4.71 -4.40 5.09
C ILE A 34 -5.33 -5.31 4.03
N THR A 35 -5.87 -4.71 2.98
CA THR A 35 -6.50 -5.41 1.85
C THR A 35 -5.64 -5.39 0.60
N GLY A 36 -4.53 -4.66 0.61
CA GLY A 36 -3.59 -4.59 -0.48
C GLY A 36 -2.18 -4.20 -0.04
N TYR A 37 -1.22 -4.60 -0.85
CA TYR A 37 0.14 -4.07 -0.80
C TYR A 37 0.52 -3.53 -2.17
N LYS A 38 1.44 -2.57 -2.17
CA LYS A 38 2.10 -2.06 -3.38
C LYS A 38 3.60 -1.98 -3.18
N MET A 39 4.35 -2.09 -4.28
CA MET A 39 5.80 -1.91 -4.31
C MET A 39 6.20 -1.33 -5.66
N ASP A 40 6.99 -0.27 -5.66
CA ASP A 40 7.52 0.28 -6.90
C ASP A 40 8.70 -0.56 -7.40
N ILE A 41 8.75 -0.75 -8.73
CA ILE A 41 9.83 -1.40 -9.46
C ILE A 41 10.37 -0.35 -10.45
N PRO A 42 11.26 0.56 -10.00
CA PRO A 42 11.69 1.72 -10.79
C PRO A 42 12.36 1.32 -12.11
N GLU A 43 13.14 0.25 -12.12
CA GLU A 43 13.86 -0.24 -13.30
C GLU A 43 12.91 -0.65 -14.44
N LYS A 44 11.65 -0.96 -14.11
CA LYS A 44 10.60 -1.25 -15.09
C LYS A 44 9.63 -0.10 -15.29
N GLY A 45 9.70 0.98 -14.50
CA GLY A 45 8.68 2.02 -14.48
C GLY A 45 7.29 1.47 -14.14
N LYS A 46 7.23 0.45 -13.26
CA LYS A 46 6.00 -0.23 -12.86
C LYS A 46 5.85 -0.27 -11.35
N THR A 47 4.59 -0.33 -10.91
CA THR A 47 4.22 -0.62 -9.54
C THR A 47 3.58 -2.00 -9.47
N LEU A 48 4.09 -2.85 -8.59
CA LEU A 48 3.47 -4.12 -8.23
C LEU A 48 2.34 -3.85 -7.24
N TYR A 49 1.17 -4.42 -7.49
CA TYR A 49 0.04 -4.46 -6.57
C TYR A 49 -0.31 -5.90 -6.22
N LEU A 50 -0.57 -6.13 -4.94
CA LEU A 50 -0.92 -7.43 -4.37
C LEU A 50 -2.28 -7.33 -3.70
N GLU A 51 -3.17 -8.30 -3.98
CA GLU A 51 -4.45 -8.43 -3.29
C GLU A 51 -4.81 -9.89 -3.05
N TYR A 52 -5.49 -10.18 -1.95
CA TYR A 52 -6.05 -11.51 -1.71
C TYR A 52 -7.51 -11.56 -2.17
N ARG A 53 -7.80 -12.49 -3.08
CA ARG A 53 -9.16 -12.78 -3.57
C ARG A 53 -9.64 -14.11 -2.99
N ASN A 54 -10.83 -14.12 -2.38
CA ASN A 54 -11.44 -15.33 -1.84
C ASN A 54 -12.83 -15.54 -2.43
N PHE A 55 -12.93 -16.47 -3.37
CA PHE A 55 -14.17 -16.84 -4.05
C PHE A 55 -14.96 -17.94 -3.32
N GLU A 56 -14.39 -18.54 -2.28
CA GLU A 56 -14.97 -19.66 -1.53
C GLU A 56 -15.70 -19.19 -0.27
N ASP A 57 -15.35 -18.02 0.26
CA ASP A 57 -15.96 -17.48 1.46
C ASP A 57 -17.32 -16.83 1.19
N ASN A 58 -18.37 -17.45 1.69
CA ASN A 58 -19.73 -16.92 1.59
C ASN A 58 -19.94 -15.59 2.36
N GLY A 59 -19.02 -15.23 3.26
CA GLY A 59 -19.00 -13.92 3.96
C GLY A 59 -18.44 -12.78 3.10
N ASN A 60 -17.69 -13.12 2.06
CA ASN A 60 -17.16 -12.14 1.12
C ASN A 60 -18.22 -11.80 0.06
N LYS A 61 -18.91 -10.68 0.25
CA LYS A 61 -20.02 -10.24 -0.62
C LYS A 61 -19.60 -9.94 -2.07
N TYR A 62 -18.31 -9.69 -2.32
CA TYR A 62 -17.84 -9.29 -3.64
C TYR A 62 -17.35 -10.49 -4.46
N ASP A 63 -16.58 -11.38 -3.86
CA ASP A 63 -15.95 -12.48 -4.57
C ASP A 63 -16.81 -13.74 -4.62
N SER A 64 -17.53 -14.06 -3.54
CA SER A 64 -18.33 -15.29 -3.44
C SER A 64 -19.49 -15.38 -4.42
N GLN A 65 -19.89 -14.26 -5.04
CA GLN A 65 -20.90 -14.24 -6.09
C GLN A 65 -20.39 -14.81 -7.42
N TYR A 66 -19.07 -14.85 -7.62
CA TYR A 66 -18.43 -15.23 -8.89
C TYR A 66 -17.62 -16.49 -8.69
N LYS A 67 -18.19 -17.64 -9.00
CA LYS A 67 -17.48 -18.93 -8.91
C LYS A 67 -16.77 -19.34 -10.21
N GLN A 68 -17.04 -18.65 -11.31
CA GLN A 68 -16.47 -18.97 -12.61
C GLN A 68 -16.53 -17.76 -13.55
N MET A 69 -15.56 -17.69 -14.45
CA MET A 69 -15.53 -16.75 -15.54
C MET A 69 -15.87 -17.47 -16.86
N PHE A 70 -16.44 -16.74 -17.79
CA PHE A 70 -16.69 -17.26 -19.14
C PHE A 70 -15.65 -16.68 -20.10
N LYS A 71 -14.93 -17.56 -20.80
CA LYS A 71 -14.04 -17.18 -21.89
C LYS A 71 -14.70 -17.56 -23.20
N ILE A 72 -14.88 -16.58 -24.08
CA ILE A 72 -15.39 -16.81 -25.43
C ILE A 72 -14.19 -17.02 -26.34
N ASN A 73 -14.12 -18.21 -26.95
CA ASN A 73 -13.11 -18.57 -27.94
C ASN A 73 -13.81 -19.00 -29.23
N GLY A 74 -13.98 -18.05 -30.14
CA GLY A 74 -14.86 -18.24 -31.32
C GLY A 74 -16.32 -18.49 -30.91
N ASN A 75 -16.87 -19.64 -31.29
CA ASN A 75 -18.24 -20.05 -30.95
C ASN A 75 -18.33 -20.90 -29.67
N ARG A 76 -17.19 -21.10 -28.97
CA ARG A 76 -17.13 -21.90 -27.74
C ARG A 76 -17.08 -21.00 -26.54
N VAL A 77 -17.87 -21.33 -25.53
CA VAL A 77 -17.84 -20.69 -24.20
C VAL A 77 -17.21 -21.66 -23.22
N ASP A 78 -16.01 -21.37 -22.77
CA ASP A 78 -15.32 -22.14 -21.74
C ASP A 78 -15.61 -21.54 -20.36
N LYS A 79 -15.99 -22.40 -19.42
CA LYS A 79 -16.16 -22.02 -18.01
C LYS A 79 -14.82 -22.22 -17.29
N ILE A 80 -14.28 -21.14 -16.78
CA ILE A 80 -13.01 -21.16 -16.04
C ILE A 80 -13.34 -20.92 -14.57
N PRO A 81 -13.04 -21.88 -13.64
CA PRO A 81 -13.22 -21.66 -12.22
C PRO A 81 -12.31 -20.53 -11.76
N LEU A 82 -12.83 -19.65 -10.90
CA LEU A 82 -12.03 -18.62 -10.26
C LEU A 82 -11.23 -19.26 -9.12
N LYS A 83 -9.94 -19.02 -9.09
CA LYS A 83 -9.03 -19.52 -8.07
C LYS A 83 -8.86 -18.48 -6.96
N SER A 84 -9.09 -18.89 -5.72
CA SER A 84 -8.79 -18.07 -4.55
C SER A 84 -7.28 -18.04 -4.28
N GLY A 85 -6.77 -16.88 -3.83
CA GLY A 85 -5.35 -16.72 -3.52
C GLY A 85 -4.83 -15.31 -3.73
N LEU A 86 -3.51 -15.17 -3.71
CA LEU A 86 -2.80 -13.92 -3.94
C LEU A 86 -2.77 -13.58 -5.42
N VAL A 87 -3.27 -12.42 -5.77
CA VAL A 87 -3.23 -11.89 -7.15
C VAL A 87 -2.19 -10.78 -7.23
N CYS A 88 -1.30 -10.89 -8.21
CA CYS A 88 -0.20 -9.97 -8.47
C CYS A 88 -0.45 -9.20 -9.77
N TYR A 89 -0.37 -7.87 -9.70
CA TYR A 89 -0.54 -6.99 -10.86
C TYR A 89 0.68 -6.11 -11.03
N LEU A 90 1.21 -6.00 -12.24
CA LEU A 90 2.18 -4.97 -12.61
C LEU A 90 1.44 -3.86 -13.40
N ILE A 91 1.53 -2.64 -12.91
CA ILE A 91 0.88 -1.47 -13.49
C ILE A 91 1.95 -0.44 -13.82
N ASP A 92 1.88 0.21 -14.99
CA ASP A 92 2.80 1.28 -15.34
C ASP A 92 2.64 2.45 -14.34
N SER A 93 3.75 2.88 -13.74
CA SER A 93 3.76 3.88 -12.66
C SER A 93 3.18 5.23 -13.10
N ASP A 94 3.32 5.57 -14.40
CA ASP A 94 2.82 6.82 -14.96
C ASP A 94 1.35 6.75 -15.41
N THR A 95 0.71 5.59 -15.25
CA THR A 95 -0.67 5.41 -15.72
C THR A 95 -1.64 6.05 -14.75
N LYS A 96 -2.12 7.24 -15.07
CA LYS A 96 -3.36 7.76 -14.49
C LYS A 96 -4.49 6.87 -15.01
N PHE A 97 -5.09 6.06 -14.12
CA PHE A 97 -6.21 5.20 -14.50
C PHE A 97 -7.30 6.02 -15.18
N PRO A 98 -7.67 5.70 -16.43
CA PRO A 98 -8.83 6.34 -17.00
C PRO A 98 -10.06 5.98 -16.17
N SER A 99 -10.93 6.96 -15.93
CA SER A 99 -12.16 6.85 -15.15
C SER A 99 -13.17 5.81 -15.67
N ASN A 100 -12.88 5.16 -16.80
CA ASN A 100 -13.72 4.18 -17.48
C ASN A 100 -13.03 2.83 -17.55
N MET A 101 -13.06 2.08 -16.44
CA MET A 101 -12.63 0.69 -16.40
C MET A 101 -13.70 -0.24 -16.99
N TYR A 102 -13.84 -0.29 -18.33
CA TYR A 102 -14.57 -1.36 -18.98
C TYR A 102 -13.65 -2.57 -19.18
N PHE A 103 -14.04 -3.73 -18.69
CA PHE A 103 -13.32 -5.02 -18.73
C PHE A 103 -13.01 -5.56 -20.13
N SER A 104 -13.30 -4.84 -21.19
CA SER A 104 -13.16 -5.30 -22.58
C SER A 104 -12.17 -4.50 -23.43
N SER A 105 -11.41 -3.55 -22.88
CA SER A 105 -10.50 -2.75 -23.70
C SER A 105 -9.12 -3.39 -23.85
N PRO A 106 -8.60 -3.57 -25.08
CA PRO A 106 -7.25 -4.08 -25.34
C PRO A 106 -6.13 -3.08 -25.02
N LYS A 107 -6.42 -1.95 -24.40
CA LYS A 107 -5.46 -0.87 -24.06
C LYS A 107 -5.11 -0.79 -22.56
N TRP A 108 -5.15 -1.88 -21.85
CA TRP A 108 -4.84 -1.90 -20.44
C TRP A 108 -3.32 -2.02 -20.23
N ASN A 109 -2.72 -1.04 -19.56
CA ASN A 109 -1.31 -1.02 -19.21
C ASN A 109 -1.06 -1.77 -17.89
N TYR A 110 -1.67 -2.95 -17.71
CA TYR A 110 -1.36 -3.80 -16.58
C TYR A 110 -1.20 -5.25 -17.02
N GLU A 111 -0.34 -5.95 -16.34
CA GLU A 111 -0.05 -7.36 -16.50
C GLU A 111 -0.47 -8.11 -15.24
N VAL A 112 -1.30 -9.15 -15.39
CA VAL A 112 -1.60 -10.09 -14.31
C VAL A 112 -0.57 -11.20 -14.38
N LEU A 113 0.17 -11.39 -13.30
CA LEU A 113 1.22 -12.40 -13.24
C LEU A 113 0.65 -13.74 -12.83
N GLY A 114 1.15 -14.81 -13.43
CA GLY A 114 0.74 -16.19 -13.18
C GLY A 114 -0.51 -16.63 -13.96
N GLY A 115 -0.91 -17.89 -13.72
CA GLY A 115 -2.07 -18.52 -14.33
C GLY A 115 -1.80 -19.23 -15.65
N GLN A 116 -2.40 -20.40 -15.82
CA GLN A 116 -2.24 -21.24 -17.01
C GLN A 116 -2.90 -20.63 -18.25
N TYR A 117 -3.99 -19.89 -18.05
CA TYR A 117 -4.78 -19.30 -19.14
C TYR A 117 -4.49 -17.83 -19.38
N ASN A 118 -3.50 -17.28 -18.65
CA ASN A 118 -3.15 -15.86 -18.68
C ASN A 118 -4.39 -14.95 -18.49
N THR A 119 -5.23 -15.33 -17.54
CA THR A 119 -6.48 -14.65 -17.19
C THR A 119 -6.53 -14.40 -15.70
N LYS A 120 -7.30 -13.39 -15.28
CA LYS A 120 -7.53 -13.11 -13.84
C LYS A 120 -8.19 -14.27 -13.07
N ALA A 121 -8.77 -15.23 -13.81
CA ALA A 121 -9.53 -16.33 -13.21
C ALA A 121 -8.65 -17.32 -12.49
N ASP A 122 -7.47 -17.61 -13.02
CA ASP A 122 -6.55 -18.64 -12.56
C ASP A 122 -5.16 -18.10 -12.14
N ALA A 123 -4.98 -16.78 -12.18
CA ALA A 123 -3.72 -16.12 -11.87
C ALA A 123 -3.42 -16.03 -10.35
N ALA A 124 -4.38 -16.36 -9.49
CA ALA A 124 -4.15 -16.30 -8.05
C ALA A 124 -3.22 -17.43 -7.58
N LEU A 125 -2.25 -17.07 -6.74
CA LEU A 125 -1.35 -18.02 -6.09
C LEU A 125 -2.02 -18.61 -4.86
N GLY A 126 -2.07 -19.94 -4.78
CA GLY A 126 -2.50 -20.69 -3.61
C GLY A 126 -1.34 -21.04 -2.68
N ILE A 127 -1.65 -21.74 -1.59
CA ILE A 127 -0.66 -22.16 -0.58
C ILE A 127 0.45 -23.00 -1.24
N GLY A 128 1.71 -22.64 -0.96
CA GLY A 128 2.90 -23.32 -1.48
C GLY A 128 3.23 -22.99 -2.94
N GLU A 129 2.48 -22.09 -3.57
CA GLU A 129 2.80 -21.58 -4.89
C GLU A 129 3.66 -20.32 -4.77
N ASP A 130 4.53 -20.12 -5.75
CA ASP A 130 5.42 -18.98 -5.85
C ASP A 130 5.38 -18.36 -7.24
N ILE A 131 5.84 -17.13 -7.35
CA ILE A 131 6.00 -16.40 -8.61
C ILE A 131 7.22 -15.50 -8.58
N TRP A 132 7.95 -15.52 -9.70
CA TRP A 132 8.99 -14.57 -9.98
C TRP A 132 8.37 -13.27 -10.52
N ILE A 133 8.77 -12.14 -9.97
CA ILE A 133 8.26 -10.83 -10.35
C ILE A 133 9.24 -10.12 -11.29
N TYR A 134 10.46 -9.87 -10.80
CA TYR A 134 11.52 -9.18 -11.54
C TYR A 134 12.87 -9.29 -10.81
N GLY A 135 14.00 -9.34 -11.55
CA GLY A 135 15.33 -9.44 -10.94
C GLY A 135 15.40 -10.66 -10.03
N ASP A 136 15.69 -10.44 -8.77
CA ASP A 136 15.72 -11.47 -7.73
C ASP A 136 14.44 -11.50 -6.87
N ILE A 137 13.41 -10.74 -7.25
CA ILE A 137 12.17 -10.62 -6.46
C ILE A 137 11.25 -11.80 -6.73
N TYR A 138 10.96 -12.56 -5.68
CA TYR A 138 10.02 -13.68 -5.65
C TYR A 138 8.98 -13.49 -4.56
N ILE A 139 7.79 -13.98 -4.81
CA ILE A 139 6.69 -14.02 -3.84
C ILE A 139 6.21 -15.45 -3.72
N SER A 140 6.04 -15.93 -2.49
CA SER A 140 5.49 -17.24 -2.17
C SER A 140 4.36 -17.14 -1.15
N VAL A 141 3.29 -17.94 -1.33
CA VAL A 141 2.17 -17.97 -0.40
C VAL A 141 2.42 -19.05 0.65
N ASN A 142 2.48 -18.63 1.92
CA ASN A 142 2.78 -19.51 3.06
C ASN A 142 1.53 -20.18 3.62
N SER A 143 0.46 -19.40 3.85
CA SER A 143 -0.79 -19.91 4.42
C SER A 143 -2.01 -19.09 4.00
N ILE A 144 -3.19 -19.72 4.09
CA ILE A 144 -4.49 -19.06 3.99
C ILE A 144 -5.36 -19.61 5.11
N GLU A 145 -5.59 -18.81 6.14
CA GLU A 145 -6.35 -19.19 7.32
C GLU A 145 -7.25 -18.06 7.79
N ASN A 146 -8.48 -18.35 8.17
CA ASN A 146 -9.44 -17.38 8.70
C ASN A 146 -9.60 -16.11 7.84
N ASN A 147 -9.64 -16.26 6.53
CA ASN A 147 -9.66 -15.16 5.55
C ASN A 147 -8.43 -14.25 5.56
N ILE A 148 -7.33 -14.72 6.13
CA ILE A 148 -6.04 -14.08 6.09
C ILE A 148 -5.11 -14.92 5.23
N LEU A 149 -4.50 -14.31 4.21
CA LEU A 149 -3.46 -14.91 3.41
C LEU A 149 -2.12 -14.35 3.88
N THR A 150 -1.18 -15.24 4.17
CA THR A 150 0.19 -14.87 4.51
C THR A 150 1.12 -15.26 3.36
N PHE A 151 1.95 -14.33 2.94
CA PHE A 151 2.92 -14.51 1.87
C PHE A 151 4.28 -13.94 2.28
N GLU A 152 5.32 -14.47 1.67
CA GLU A 152 6.69 -13.99 1.84
C GLU A 152 7.17 -13.35 0.54
N ILE A 153 7.90 -12.24 0.65
CA ILE A 153 8.61 -11.61 -0.45
C ILE A 153 10.11 -11.64 -0.18
N LYS A 154 10.88 -12.07 -1.19
CA LYS A 154 12.33 -12.18 -1.17
C LYS A 154 12.95 -11.57 -2.42
N GLY A 155 14.23 -11.20 -2.31
CA GLY A 155 15.06 -10.70 -3.41
C GLY A 155 15.28 -9.20 -3.32
N GLY A 156 16.01 -8.64 -4.26
CA GLY A 156 16.50 -7.28 -4.26
C GLY A 156 15.39 -6.22 -4.30
N ILE A 157 14.68 -6.06 -3.18
CA ILE A 157 13.71 -4.98 -3.04
C ILE A 157 14.48 -3.66 -3.08
N PRO A 158 14.10 -2.71 -3.96
CA PRO A 158 14.77 -1.42 -4.05
C PRO A 158 14.83 -0.74 -2.69
N GLU A 159 16.01 -0.24 -2.31
CA GLU A 159 16.17 0.50 -1.06
C GLU A 159 15.24 1.73 -1.08
N HIS A 160 14.44 1.85 -0.04
CA HIS A 160 13.54 2.98 0.11
C HIS A 160 14.31 4.23 0.55
N ILE A 161 14.24 5.27 -0.27
CA ILE A 161 14.82 6.57 0.07
C ILE A 161 13.76 7.38 0.81
N HIS A 162 14.04 7.66 2.09
CA HIS A 162 13.15 8.49 2.90
C HIS A 162 13.00 9.89 2.31
N SER A 163 11.77 10.40 2.24
CA SER A 163 11.44 11.72 1.70
C SER A 163 10.21 12.32 2.39
N GLY A 164 10.08 13.64 2.24
CA GLY A 164 8.99 14.40 2.86
C GLY A 164 9.18 14.67 4.35
N GLY A 165 8.16 15.25 4.97
CA GLY A 165 8.21 15.68 6.37
C GLY A 165 9.16 16.83 6.63
N VAL A 166 9.13 17.35 7.87
CA VAL A 166 10.00 18.47 8.29
C VAL A 166 10.55 18.18 9.69
N ALA A 167 11.87 18.16 9.82
CA ALA A 167 12.53 18.07 11.12
C ALA A 167 12.38 19.36 11.91
N THR A 168 12.25 19.26 13.22
CA THR A 168 12.17 20.38 14.16
C THR A 168 13.37 20.36 15.12
N CYS A 169 13.41 21.31 16.04
CA CYS A 169 14.45 21.35 17.08
C CYS A 169 14.36 20.18 18.09
N ILE A 170 13.26 19.41 18.10
CA ILE A 170 13.04 18.28 19.02
C ILE A 170 12.61 16.98 18.35
N SER A 171 12.24 16.99 17.07
CA SER A 171 11.82 15.81 16.32
C SER A 171 12.50 15.72 14.96
N ARG A 172 12.80 14.51 14.51
CA ARG A 172 13.29 14.23 13.16
C ARG A 172 12.16 14.39 12.13
N ALA A 173 12.52 14.45 10.87
CA ALA A 173 11.54 14.35 9.79
C ALA A 173 10.88 12.96 9.79
N VAL A 174 9.60 12.89 9.46
CA VAL A 174 8.87 11.63 9.29
C VAL A 174 8.66 11.41 7.80
N CYS A 175 9.10 10.26 7.29
CA CYS A 175 8.93 9.91 5.89
C CYS A 175 7.44 9.80 5.52
N GLU A 176 7.03 10.44 4.44
CA GLU A 176 5.64 10.42 3.97
C GLU A 176 5.20 9.07 3.41
N VAL A 177 6.15 8.18 3.08
CA VAL A 177 5.87 6.85 2.51
C VAL A 177 5.83 5.77 3.57
N CYS A 178 6.88 5.65 4.42
CA CYS A 178 6.98 4.60 5.44
C CYS A 178 6.56 5.04 6.84
N HIS A 179 6.38 6.35 7.06
CA HIS A 179 6.07 6.96 8.35
C HIS A 179 7.15 6.76 9.44
N GLU A 180 8.37 6.40 9.03
CA GLU A 180 9.51 6.30 9.94
C GLU A 180 10.23 7.64 10.08
N GLU A 181 10.78 7.88 11.27
CA GLU A 181 11.63 9.03 11.51
C GLU A 181 12.97 8.85 10.80
N TYR A 182 13.46 9.90 10.12
CA TYR A 182 14.74 9.87 9.42
C TYR A 182 15.48 11.19 9.48
N GLY A 183 16.76 11.17 9.12
CA GLY A 183 17.62 12.35 9.13
C GLY A 183 17.95 12.82 10.56
N GLU A 184 18.38 14.06 10.65
CA GLU A 184 18.74 14.68 11.94
C GLU A 184 17.74 15.75 12.37
N LEU A 185 17.80 16.16 13.65
CA LEU A 185 17.02 17.29 14.16
C LEU A 185 17.45 18.58 13.47
N ASN A 186 16.48 19.40 13.09
CA ASN A 186 16.76 20.75 12.63
C ASN A 186 16.78 21.73 13.81
N LYS A 187 17.99 21.98 14.33
CA LYS A 187 18.21 22.83 15.52
C LYS A 187 17.77 24.27 15.33
N ASP A 188 17.60 24.72 14.08
CA ASP A 188 17.21 26.10 13.76
C ASP A 188 15.69 26.20 13.50
N ASN A 189 14.99 25.08 13.36
CA ASN A 189 13.54 25.07 13.14
C ASN A 189 12.77 25.09 14.46
N HIS A 190 12.64 26.28 15.01
CA HIS A 190 11.91 26.56 16.24
C HIS A 190 10.50 27.10 15.96
N LYS A 191 9.52 26.65 16.75
CA LYS A 191 8.17 27.24 16.78
C LYS A 191 8.14 28.39 17.79
N LEU A 192 8.55 29.57 17.36
CA LEU A 192 8.66 30.74 18.22
C LEU A 192 7.28 31.26 18.66
N GLN A 193 7.20 31.58 19.94
CA GLN A 193 6.10 32.29 20.57
C GLN A 193 6.61 33.62 21.10
N HIS A 194 5.87 34.69 20.82
CA HIS A 194 6.17 36.03 21.31
C HIS A 194 5.48 36.26 22.65
N VAL A 195 6.19 36.80 23.60
CA VAL A 195 5.66 37.27 24.88
C VAL A 195 5.92 38.76 24.98
N GLU A 196 4.86 39.53 25.02
CA GLU A 196 4.94 40.99 25.15
C GLU A 196 5.49 41.41 26.52
N ALA A 197 6.16 42.56 26.56
CA ALA A 197 6.61 43.18 27.81
C ALA A 197 5.42 43.52 28.69
N LYS A 198 5.53 43.20 29.98
CA LYS A 198 4.52 43.53 31.00
C LYS A 198 5.20 44.31 32.15
N ALA A 199 4.67 45.45 32.47
CA ALA A 199 5.14 46.24 33.59
C ALA A 199 4.85 45.52 34.94
N ALA A 200 5.78 45.60 35.88
CA ALA A 200 5.57 45.11 37.22
C ALA A 200 4.50 45.94 37.92
N THR A 201 3.73 45.28 38.78
CA THR A 201 2.77 45.89 39.74
C THR A 201 3.18 45.61 41.17
N VAL A 202 2.50 46.16 42.15
CA VAL A 202 2.80 45.90 43.57
C VAL A 202 2.56 44.43 44.00
N THR A 203 1.84 43.66 43.16
CA THR A 203 1.46 42.27 43.48
C THR A 203 1.90 41.25 42.43
N GLN A 204 2.46 41.70 41.29
CA GLN A 204 2.87 40.81 40.18
C GLN A 204 4.18 41.30 39.56
N GLU A 205 5.10 40.38 39.32
CA GLU A 205 6.33 40.66 38.60
C GLU A 205 6.03 41.01 37.15
N GLY A 206 6.81 41.88 36.56
CA GLY A 206 6.79 42.20 35.14
C GLY A 206 7.76 41.33 34.36
N ASN A 207 7.71 41.43 33.06
CA ASN A 207 8.69 40.83 32.16
C ASN A 207 9.05 41.80 31.03
N ILE A 208 10.25 41.66 30.51
CA ILE A 208 10.64 42.25 29.22
C ILE A 208 10.05 41.44 28.10
N GLU A 209 9.95 42.04 26.93
CA GLU A 209 9.58 41.32 25.70
C GLU A 209 10.62 40.24 25.36
N TYR A 210 10.12 39.03 25.03
CA TYR A 210 10.99 37.94 24.65
C TYR A 210 10.28 36.94 23.71
N TYR A 211 11.07 36.13 23.04
CA TYR A 211 10.59 34.99 22.25
C TYR A 211 11.08 33.70 22.88
N TYR A 212 10.26 32.67 22.84
CA TYR A 212 10.65 31.34 23.23
C TYR A 212 10.09 30.31 22.26
N CYS A 213 10.76 29.18 22.13
CA CYS A 213 10.27 28.08 21.32
C CYS A 213 9.25 27.24 22.13
N SER A 214 8.00 27.12 21.64
CA SER A 214 6.98 26.31 22.31
C SER A 214 7.24 24.80 22.27
N LEU A 215 8.22 24.33 21.47
CA LEU A 215 8.59 22.92 21.39
C LEU A 215 9.72 22.57 22.37
N CYS A 216 10.82 23.32 22.39
CA CYS A 216 11.99 23.04 23.23
C CYS A 216 12.13 23.93 24.46
N LEU A 217 11.25 24.93 24.63
CA LEU A 217 11.18 25.87 25.76
C LEU A 217 12.44 26.71 25.96
N LYS A 218 13.23 26.94 24.88
CA LYS A 218 14.43 27.79 24.88
C LYS A 218 14.16 29.09 24.17
#